data_ea3c7c1e21dda9c1961403b173803c3e
#
_entry.id   ea3c7c1e21dda9c1961403b173803c3e
#
_cell.length_a   1.000
_cell.length_b   1.000
_cell.length_c   1.000
_cell.angle_alpha   90.00
_cell.angle_beta   90.00
_cell.angle_gamma   90.00
#
_symmetry.space_group_name_H-M   'P 1'
#
loop_
_entity.id
_entity.type
_entity.pdbx_description
1 polymer ?
#
loop_
_entity_poly.entity_id
_entity_poly.type
_entity_poly.pdbx_seq_one_letter_code
_entity_poly.pdbx_strand_id
1 'polypeptide(L)'
;GRFFVMTGNICAEYAEITDGTEAIKGLHEKYIGGGREPQQRREISSAPCSLSVSEALEAARRSKQGAMFSDLYAGRFENYFKSQSEADLSLCNMLSFWLGADPDKIDEAFRASGLYRDKWDRRQSGSTYGRITIKKAVDSTREVYNPKGGSESYSISINGSSEKPALHTMDDMGNA
;
A
#
# COMPACT_ATOMS: atom_id res chain seq x y z
N GLY A 1 -7.46 -14.84 -1.76
CA GLY A 1 -8.62 -15.59 -1.26
C GLY A 1 -8.63 -15.60 0.26
N ARG A 2 -9.80 -15.54 0.87
CA ARG A 2 -9.98 -15.71 2.31
C ARG A 2 -10.62 -17.06 2.53
N PHE A 3 -10.20 -17.76 3.57
CA PHE A 3 -10.70 -19.08 3.90
C PHE A 3 -11.56 -19.00 5.16
N PHE A 4 -12.67 -19.74 5.18
CA PHE A 4 -13.46 -19.99 6.38
C PHE A 4 -13.23 -21.44 6.77
N VAL A 5 -12.97 -21.68 8.05
CA VAL A 5 -12.89 -23.03 8.59
C VAL A 5 -14.23 -23.32 9.26
N MET A 6 -14.92 -24.34 8.78
CA MET A 6 -16.12 -24.86 9.42
C MET A 6 -15.71 -26.04 10.30
N THR A 7 -15.84 -25.87 11.61
CA THR A 7 -15.42 -26.88 12.60
C THR A 7 -16.47 -27.93 12.85
N GLY A 8 -17.72 -27.72 12.40
CA GLY A 8 -18.86 -28.58 12.74
C GLY A 8 -19.40 -28.36 14.16
N ASN A 9 -18.78 -27.47 14.96
CA ASN A 9 -19.28 -27.14 16.28
C ASN A 9 -20.50 -26.23 16.15
N ILE A 10 -21.64 -26.67 16.72
CA ILE A 10 -22.90 -25.95 16.67
C ILE A 10 -23.13 -25.30 18.05
N CYS A 11 -23.44 -24.00 18.05
CA CYS A 11 -23.95 -23.34 19.24
C CYS A 11 -25.42 -23.80 19.46
N ALA A 12 -25.70 -24.44 20.58
CA ALA A 12 -26.97 -25.12 20.84
C ALA A 12 -28.22 -24.21 20.67
N GLU A 13 -28.08 -22.90 20.88
CA GLU A 13 -29.14 -21.91 20.70
C GLU A 13 -29.37 -21.51 19.24
N TYR A 14 -28.43 -21.85 18.31
CA TYR A 14 -28.44 -21.41 16.91
C TYR A 14 -28.18 -22.60 15.98
N ALA A 15 -28.89 -23.69 16.20
CA ALA A 15 -28.72 -24.93 15.43
C ALA A 15 -29.29 -24.86 14.01
N GLU A 16 -30.24 -23.94 13.77
CA GLU A 16 -30.90 -23.81 12.48
C GLU A 16 -30.25 -22.71 11.63
N ILE A 17 -30.02 -23.02 10.35
CA ILE A 17 -29.57 -22.04 9.37
C ILE A 17 -30.80 -21.29 8.88
N THR A 18 -30.89 -20.00 9.26
CA THR A 18 -31.97 -19.12 8.83
C THR A 18 -31.48 -18.11 7.81
N ASP A 19 -32.41 -17.53 7.02
CA ASP A 19 -32.05 -16.42 6.13
C ASP A 19 -31.75 -15.16 6.95
N GLY A 20 -30.47 -14.87 7.13
CA GLY A 20 -29.98 -13.69 7.83
C GLY A 20 -29.67 -12.50 6.92
N THR A 21 -30.11 -12.50 5.67
CA THR A 21 -29.73 -11.51 4.66
C THR A 21 -29.98 -10.07 5.13
N GLU A 22 -31.17 -9.79 5.71
CA GLU A 22 -31.50 -8.45 6.19
C GLU A 22 -30.69 -8.05 7.43
N ALA A 23 -30.46 -8.98 8.34
CA ALA A 23 -29.61 -8.74 9.52
C ALA A 23 -28.17 -8.43 9.11
N ILE A 24 -27.63 -9.17 8.12
CA ILE A 24 -26.28 -8.95 7.59
C ILE A 24 -26.20 -7.60 6.86
N LYS A 25 -27.21 -7.22 6.09
CA LYS A 25 -27.28 -5.90 5.45
C LYS A 25 -27.26 -4.79 6.49
N GLY A 26 -28.09 -4.88 7.53
CA GLY A 26 -28.13 -3.88 8.60
C GLY A 26 -26.80 -3.78 9.36
N LEU A 27 -26.14 -4.90 9.63
CA LEU A 27 -24.79 -4.91 10.22
C LEU A 27 -23.76 -4.30 9.27
N HIS A 28 -23.83 -4.63 8.00
CA HIS A 28 -22.94 -4.06 6.98
C HIS A 28 -23.12 -2.55 6.89
N GLU A 29 -24.33 -2.05 6.80
CA GLU A 29 -24.62 -0.60 6.78
C GLU A 29 -24.13 0.10 8.05
N LYS A 30 -24.33 -0.51 9.21
CA LYS A 30 -23.96 0.08 10.50
C LYS A 30 -22.46 0.12 10.75
N TYR A 31 -21.72 -0.92 10.36
CA TYR A 31 -20.32 -1.08 10.75
C TYR A 31 -19.30 -1.03 9.59
N ILE A 32 -19.75 -1.26 8.36
CA ILE A 32 -18.89 -1.32 7.18
C ILE A 32 -19.36 -0.35 6.11
N GLY A 33 -20.68 -0.20 5.96
CA GLY A 33 -21.35 0.61 4.95
C GLY A 33 -21.36 2.12 5.22
N GLY A 34 -20.68 2.59 6.28
CA GLY A 34 -20.33 4.00 6.44
C GLY A 34 -19.44 4.39 5.26
N GLY A 35 -20.11 4.62 4.13
CA GLY A 35 -19.53 4.77 2.80
C GLY A 35 -18.29 5.64 2.85
N ARG A 36 -17.16 5.03 2.64
CA ARG A 36 -16.27 5.69 1.70
C ARG A 36 -17.02 5.65 0.39
N GLU A 37 -17.77 6.70 0.08
CA GLU A 37 -18.15 6.98 -1.29
C GLU A 37 -16.94 6.62 -2.14
N PRO A 38 -17.13 5.91 -3.27
CA PRO A 38 -16.04 5.74 -4.23
C PRO A 38 -15.55 7.17 -4.47
N GLN A 39 -14.43 7.53 -3.79
CA GLN A 39 -13.87 8.86 -3.95
C GLN A 39 -13.69 8.97 -5.44
N GLN A 40 -14.53 9.84 -6.04
CA GLN A 40 -14.43 10.17 -7.45
C GLN A 40 -12.95 10.26 -7.73
N ARG A 41 -12.48 9.39 -8.61
CA ARG A 41 -11.11 9.37 -9.11
C ARG A 41 -10.85 10.82 -9.51
N ARG A 42 -10.28 11.60 -8.58
CA ARG A 42 -9.81 12.94 -8.93
C ARG A 42 -8.83 12.66 -10.03
N GLU A 43 -9.17 13.10 -11.23
CA GLU A 43 -8.24 13.06 -12.33
C GLU A 43 -6.95 13.64 -11.76
N ILE A 44 -5.94 12.79 -11.66
CA ILE A 44 -4.61 13.24 -11.31
C ILE A 44 -4.36 14.31 -12.35
N SER A 45 -4.25 15.57 -11.94
CA SER A 45 -3.85 16.64 -12.83
C SER A 45 -2.43 16.31 -13.27
N SER A 46 -2.35 15.34 -14.16
CA SER A 46 -1.15 14.83 -14.77
C SER A 46 -0.75 15.81 -15.88
N ALA A 47 -0.22 16.93 -15.48
CA ALA A 47 0.83 17.50 -16.32
C ALA A 47 1.89 16.39 -16.40
N PRO A 48 2.17 15.82 -17.58
CA PRO A 48 3.13 14.73 -17.68
C PRO A 48 4.42 15.17 -17.01
N CYS A 49 4.88 14.38 -16.03
CA CYS A 49 6.14 14.64 -15.37
C CYS A 49 7.20 14.64 -16.47
N SER A 50 7.69 15.83 -16.83
CA SER A 50 8.64 16.03 -17.93
C SER A 50 10.06 15.57 -17.56
N LEU A 51 10.22 15.04 -16.33
CA LEU A 51 11.50 14.52 -15.84
C LEU A 51 11.80 13.17 -16.49
N SER A 52 13.05 12.98 -16.84
CA SER A 52 13.59 11.67 -17.15
C SER A 52 13.56 10.76 -15.92
N VAL A 53 13.61 9.45 -16.13
CA VAL A 53 13.65 8.49 -15.01
C VAL A 53 14.84 8.78 -14.09
N SER A 54 16.02 9.10 -14.63
CA SER A 54 17.22 9.40 -13.85
C SER A 54 17.07 10.63 -12.96
N GLU A 55 16.52 11.72 -13.48
CA GLU A 55 16.27 12.95 -12.71
C GLU A 55 15.27 12.73 -11.57
N ALA A 56 14.20 11.96 -11.84
CA ALA A 56 13.21 11.61 -10.83
C ALA A 56 13.82 10.74 -9.72
N LEU A 57 14.66 9.77 -10.05
CA LEU A 57 15.36 8.93 -9.08
C LEU A 57 16.33 9.75 -8.21
N GLU A 58 17.04 10.73 -8.80
CA GLU A 58 17.90 11.62 -8.02
C GLU A 58 17.09 12.53 -7.08
N ALA A 59 15.97 13.07 -7.53
CA ALA A 59 15.07 13.85 -6.69
C ALA A 59 14.54 12.99 -5.52
N ALA A 60 14.15 11.74 -5.79
CA ALA A 60 13.71 10.80 -4.77
C ALA A 60 14.78 10.57 -3.69
N ARG A 61 16.04 10.39 -4.09
CA ARG A 61 17.17 10.20 -3.16
C ARG A 61 17.44 11.41 -2.26
N ARG A 62 17.16 12.62 -2.74
CA ARG A 62 17.36 13.87 -2.00
C ARG A 62 16.16 14.24 -1.11
N SER A 63 15.07 13.49 -1.19
CA SER A 63 13.86 13.73 -0.42
C SER A 63 14.01 13.35 1.06
N LYS A 64 13.04 13.72 1.89
CA LYS A 64 12.98 13.30 3.31
C LYS A 64 13.03 11.76 3.48
N GLN A 65 12.50 11.02 2.53
CA GLN A 65 12.51 9.56 2.52
C GLN A 65 13.64 8.99 1.65
N GLY A 66 14.60 9.82 1.27
CA GLY A 66 15.68 9.43 0.36
C GLY A 66 16.55 8.28 0.86
N ALA A 67 16.77 8.18 2.17
CA ALA A 67 17.50 7.05 2.77
C ALA A 67 16.75 5.73 2.55
N MET A 68 15.46 5.68 2.91
CA MET A 68 14.61 4.51 2.71
C MET A 68 14.46 4.17 1.22
N PHE A 69 14.25 5.19 0.38
CA PHE A 69 14.19 4.99 -1.07
C PHE A 69 15.48 4.37 -1.62
N SER A 70 16.65 4.88 -1.21
CA SER A 70 17.95 4.39 -1.65
C SER A 70 18.21 2.95 -1.20
N ASP A 71 17.81 2.60 0.02
CA ASP A 71 17.92 1.25 0.55
C ASP A 71 17.02 0.27 -0.22
N LEU A 72 15.75 0.62 -0.42
CA LEU A 72 14.83 -0.21 -1.19
C LEU A 72 15.29 -0.37 -2.64
N TYR A 73 15.73 0.73 -3.26
CA TYR A 73 16.23 0.70 -4.63
C TYR A 73 17.48 -0.16 -4.78
N ALA A 74 18.31 -0.26 -3.73
CA ALA A 74 19.47 -1.14 -3.65
C ALA A 74 19.12 -2.58 -3.23
N GLY A 75 17.85 -2.90 -2.98
CA GLY A 75 17.39 -4.23 -2.57
C GLY A 75 17.46 -4.51 -1.07
N ARG A 76 17.82 -3.52 -0.25
CA ARG A 76 17.90 -3.64 1.21
C ARG A 76 16.57 -3.27 1.84
N PHE A 77 15.72 -4.24 2.09
CA PHE A 77 14.34 -4.00 2.58
C PHE A 77 14.11 -4.50 4.02
N GLU A 78 14.99 -5.33 4.56
CA GLU A 78 14.79 -6.07 5.81
C GLU A 78 14.62 -5.15 7.03
N ASN A 79 15.21 -3.94 6.97
CA ASN A 79 15.08 -2.95 8.04
C ASN A 79 13.70 -2.27 8.08
N TYR A 80 12.94 -2.34 6.99
CA TYR A 80 11.69 -1.61 6.82
C TYR A 80 10.48 -2.53 6.69
N PHE A 81 10.65 -3.71 6.08
CA PHE A 81 9.55 -4.62 5.73
C PHE A 81 9.87 -6.05 6.12
N LYS A 82 8.82 -6.77 6.55
CA LYS A 82 8.92 -8.20 6.88
C LYS A 82 8.95 -9.09 5.64
N SER A 83 8.43 -8.61 4.53
CA SER A 83 8.39 -9.37 3.28
C SER A 83 8.84 -8.52 2.10
N GLN A 84 9.51 -9.18 1.15
CA GLN A 84 9.93 -8.53 -0.08
C GLN A 84 8.73 -8.06 -0.93
N SER A 85 7.56 -8.70 -0.81
CA SER A 85 6.35 -8.27 -1.55
C SER A 85 5.79 -6.95 -1.02
N GLU A 86 5.96 -6.66 0.27
CA GLU A 86 5.65 -5.35 0.85
C GLU A 86 6.63 -4.29 0.37
N ALA A 87 7.91 -4.63 0.32
CA ALA A 87 8.95 -3.76 -0.20
C ALA A 87 8.74 -3.45 -1.69
N ASP A 88 8.38 -4.45 -2.51
CA ASP A 88 8.06 -4.27 -3.92
C ASP A 88 6.94 -3.23 -4.11
N LEU A 89 5.84 -3.37 -3.36
CA LEU A 89 4.73 -2.42 -3.43
C LEU A 89 5.13 -1.03 -2.92
N SER A 90 5.90 -0.97 -1.84
CA SER A 90 6.37 0.30 -1.29
C SER A 90 7.28 1.06 -2.26
N LEU A 91 8.23 0.36 -2.89
CA LEU A 91 9.07 0.97 -3.93
C LEU A 91 8.23 1.44 -5.12
N CYS A 92 7.25 0.64 -5.57
CA CYS A 92 6.33 1.06 -6.64
C CYS A 92 5.51 2.31 -6.27
N ASN A 93 5.06 2.43 -5.02
CA ASN A 93 4.34 3.62 -4.55
C ASN A 93 5.24 4.86 -4.59
N MET A 94 6.49 4.74 -4.14
CA MET A 94 7.46 5.83 -4.22
C MET A 94 7.75 6.22 -5.68
N LEU A 95 8.00 5.23 -6.55
CA LEU A 95 8.22 5.46 -7.97
C LEU A 95 7.01 6.09 -8.65
N SER A 96 5.79 5.67 -8.29
CA SER A 96 4.55 6.23 -8.83
C SER A 96 4.42 7.73 -8.53
N PHE A 97 4.77 8.16 -7.32
CA PHE A 97 4.81 9.58 -6.97
C PHE A 97 5.84 10.35 -7.82
N TRP A 98 7.08 9.86 -7.90
CA TRP A 98 8.19 10.57 -8.57
C TRP A 98 8.11 10.55 -10.09
N LEU A 99 7.52 9.50 -10.70
CA LEU A 99 7.43 9.29 -12.14
C LEU A 99 6.07 9.68 -12.73
N GLY A 100 5.22 10.38 -11.95
CA GLY A 100 3.95 10.87 -12.47
C GLY A 100 2.91 9.78 -12.70
N ALA A 101 2.96 8.69 -11.94
CA ALA A 101 2.08 7.52 -12.06
C ALA A 101 2.11 6.85 -13.46
N ASP A 102 3.22 6.97 -14.18
CA ASP A 102 3.45 6.35 -15.48
C ASP A 102 3.89 4.89 -15.30
N PRO A 103 3.05 3.90 -15.70
CA PRO A 103 3.35 2.49 -15.46
C PRO A 103 4.61 1.99 -16.16
N ASP A 104 4.92 2.51 -17.34
CA ASP A 104 6.06 2.04 -18.13
C ASP A 104 7.38 2.55 -17.52
N LYS A 105 7.42 3.81 -17.08
CA LYS A 105 8.56 4.36 -16.36
C LYS A 105 8.78 3.68 -15.00
N ILE A 106 7.70 3.30 -14.31
CA ILE A 106 7.78 2.57 -13.05
C ILE A 106 8.36 1.18 -13.27
N ASP A 107 7.93 0.46 -14.32
CA ASP A 107 8.47 -0.87 -14.65
C ASP A 107 9.96 -0.78 -15.01
N GLU A 108 10.35 0.19 -15.83
CA GLU A 108 11.75 0.44 -16.17
C GLU A 108 12.61 0.69 -14.93
N ALA A 109 12.17 1.61 -14.06
CA ALA A 109 12.89 1.95 -12.83
C ALA A 109 12.95 0.77 -11.85
N PHE A 110 11.86 -0.01 -11.72
CA PHE A 110 11.83 -1.16 -10.85
C PHE A 110 12.77 -2.27 -11.32
N ARG A 111 12.82 -2.54 -12.63
CA ARG A 111 13.74 -3.53 -13.23
C ARG A 111 15.20 -3.19 -13.01
N ALA A 112 15.53 -1.91 -12.92
CA ALA A 112 16.88 -1.43 -12.61
C ALA A 112 17.21 -1.47 -11.11
N SER A 113 16.27 -1.80 -10.25
CA SER A 113 16.44 -1.87 -8.78
C SER A 113 16.96 -3.24 -8.32
N GLY A 114 17.55 -3.28 -7.14
CA GLY A 114 17.98 -4.51 -6.48
C GLY A 114 16.84 -5.40 -5.96
N LEU A 115 15.58 -4.92 -6.00
CA LEU A 115 14.39 -5.73 -5.67
C LEU A 115 13.89 -6.57 -6.85
N TYR A 116 14.36 -6.27 -8.08
CA TYR A 116 13.96 -7.04 -9.25
C TYR A 116 14.34 -8.52 -9.12
N ARG A 117 13.43 -9.41 -9.49
CA ARG A 117 13.62 -10.86 -9.52
C ARG A 117 12.61 -11.52 -10.48
N ASP A 118 12.83 -12.79 -10.85
CA ASP A 118 12.02 -13.55 -11.80
C ASP A 118 10.52 -13.59 -11.44
N LYS A 119 10.18 -13.42 -10.16
CA LYS A 119 8.78 -13.29 -9.72
C LYS A 119 8.08 -12.12 -10.39
N TRP A 120 8.79 -11.06 -10.77
CA TRP A 120 8.23 -9.85 -11.38
C TRP A 120 7.49 -10.18 -12.68
N ASP A 121 8.05 -11.07 -13.47
CA ASP A 121 7.49 -11.48 -14.77
C ASP A 121 6.58 -12.71 -14.67
N ARG A 122 6.43 -13.30 -13.48
CA ARG A 122 5.56 -14.46 -13.28
C ARG A 122 4.10 -14.09 -13.53
N ARG A 123 3.41 -14.90 -14.33
CA ARG A 123 1.98 -14.75 -14.61
C ARG A 123 1.15 -15.02 -13.35
N GLN A 124 0.21 -14.12 -13.07
CA GLN A 124 -0.74 -14.21 -11.97
C GLN A 124 -2.06 -13.56 -12.40
N SER A 125 -3.18 -14.27 -12.31
CA SER A 125 -4.53 -13.72 -12.57
C SER A 125 -4.66 -12.97 -13.90
N GLY A 126 -4.13 -13.54 -14.99
CA GLY A 126 -4.23 -12.94 -16.34
C GLY A 126 -3.23 -11.83 -16.66
N SER A 127 -2.35 -11.47 -15.72
CA SER A 127 -1.30 -10.46 -15.90
C SER A 127 0.02 -10.95 -15.30
N THR A 128 1.03 -10.08 -15.19
CA THR A 128 2.25 -10.38 -14.45
C THR A 128 2.16 -9.82 -13.03
N TYR A 129 2.94 -10.41 -12.10
CA TYR A 129 3.03 -9.89 -10.73
C TYR A 129 3.44 -8.40 -10.73
N GLY A 130 4.41 -8.02 -11.54
CA GLY A 130 4.88 -6.64 -11.67
C GLY A 130 3.75 -5.70 -12.11
N ARG A 131 3.02 -6.03 -13.17
CA ARG A 131 1.90 -5.21 -13.64
C ARG A 131 0.78 -5.06 -12.61
N ILE A 132 0.48 -6.12 -11.87
CA ILE A 132 -0.52 -6.06 -10.79
C ILE A 132 -0.02 -5.14 -9.66
N THR A 133 1.27 -5.21 -9.32
CA THR A 133 1.87 -4.38 -8.27
C THR A 133 1.93 -2.91 -8.67
N ILE A 134 2.37 -2.62 -9.90
CA ILE A 134 2.36 -1.27 -10.46
C ILE A 134 0.95 -0.69 -10.50
N LYS A 135 -0.03 -1.46 -10.99
CA LYS A 135 -1.42 -1.01 -11.02
C LYS A 135 -1.92 -0.62 -9.63
N LYS A 136 -1.64 -1.42 -8.60
CA LYS A 136 -2.00 -1.10 -7.22
C LYS A 136 -1.34 0.19 -6.74
N ALA A 137 -0.07 0.41 -7.07
CA ALA A 137 0.65 1.62 -6.73
C ALA A 137 0.05 2.85 -7.41
N VAL A 138 -0.19 2.79 -8.71
CA VAL A 138 -0.81 3.87 -9.50
C VAL A 138 -2.22 4.18 -8.99
N ASP A 139 -3.05 3.15 -8.74
CA ASP A 139 -4.42 3.33 -8.24
C ASP A 139 -4.45 3.94 -6.82
N SER A 140 -3.40 3.76 -6.02
CA SER A 140 -3.27 4.34 -4.68
C SER A 140 -2.64 5.73 -4.66
N THR A 141 -1.97 6.13 -5.73
CA THR A 141 -1.29 7.43 -5.84
C THR A 141 -2.33 8.54 -5.98
N ARG A 142 -2.29 9.50 -5.07
CA ARG A 142 -3.20 10.66 -5.07
C ARG A 142 -2.54 11.93 -5.59
N GLU A 143 -1.24 12.01 -5.46
CA GLU A 143 -0.42 13.16 -5.83
C GLU A 143 0.84 12.67 -6.53
N VAL A 144 1.34 13.46 -7.46
CA VAL A 144 2.58 13.18 -8.18
C VAL A 144 3.54 14.36 -8.01
N TYR A 145 4.82 14.07 -8.09
CA TYR A 145 5.85 15.10 -7.99
C TYR A 145 5.72 16.11 -9.13
N ASN A 146 5.68 17.38 -8.77
CA ASN A 146 5.68 18.49 -9.72
C ASN A 146 6.93 19.35 -9.52
N PRO A 147 7.91 19.33 -10.42
CA PRO A 147 9.15 20.08 -10.27
C PRO A 147 8.95 21.61 -10.34
N LYS A 148 7.80 22.09 -10.84
CA LYS A 148 7.46 23.53 -10.95
C LYS A 148 6.69 24.07 -9.75
N GLY A 149 6.16 23.18 -8.88
CA GLY A 149 5.52 23.56 -7.62
C GLY A 149 6.57 23.56 -6.52
N GLY A 150 6.81 24.72 -5.88
CA GLY A 150 7.81 24.86 -4.81
C GLY A 150 7.64 23.81 -3.71
N SER A 151 8.76 23.51 -3.03
CA SER A 151 8.93 22.43 -2.06
C SER A 151 7.94 22.50 -0.89
N GLU A 152 6.78 21.91 -1.02
CA GLU A 152 5.99 21.48 0.13
C GLU A 152 6.43 20.06 0.52
N SER A 153 6.62 19.85 1.81
CA SER A 153 7.14 18.62 2.36
C SER A 153 6.09 17.51 2.27
N TYR A 154 6.24 16.62 1.29
CA TYR A 154 5.35 15.48 1.09
C TYR A 154 5.71 14.34 2.02
N SER A 155 4.71 13.88 2.78
CA SER A 155 4.77 12.63 3.56
C SER A 155 3.97 11.57 2.84
N ILE A 156 4.63 10.55 2.31
CA ILE A 156 3.95 9.38 1.75
C ILE A 156 3.47 8.53 2.93
N SER A 157 2.16 8.45 3.13
CA SER A 157 1.58 7.53 4.13
C SER A 157 1.74 6.09 3.66
N ILE A 158 2.69 5.38 4.24
CA ILE A 158 2.87 3.95 4.03
C ILE A 158 1.90 3.24 4.97
N ASN A 159 0.75 2.81 4.46
CA ASN A 159 -0.18 1.97 5.20
C ASN A 159 0.43 0.58 5.38
N GLY A 160 1.16 0.38 6.46
CA GLY A 160 1.83 -0.89 6.78
C GLY A 160 2.34 -1.01 8.21
N SER A 161 2.18 0.00 9.04
CA SER A 161 2.55 -0.10 10.46
C SER A 161 1.33 -0.50 11.29
N SER A 162 1.27 -1.77 11.70
CA SER A 162 0.44 -2.15 12.84
C SER A 162 1.08 -1.53 14.09
N GLU A 163 0.57 -0.41 14.56
CA GLU A 163 0.83 0.05 15.91
C GLU A 163 0.39 -1.04 16.89
N LYS A 164 1.36 -1.58 17.62
CA LYS A 164 1.06 -2.34 18.82
C LYS A 164 0.42 -1.38 19.81
N PRO A 165 -0.75 -1.69 20.40
CA PRO A 165 -1.26 -0.93 21.51
C PRO A 165 -0.24 -1.04 22.66
N ALA A 166 0.19 0.10 23.20
CA ALA A 166 1.00 0.18 24.39
C ALA A 166 0.25 -0.50 25.53
N LEU A 167 0.84 -1.55 26.09
CA LEU A 167 0.41 -2.15 27.33
C LEU A 167 0.53 -1.06 28.42
N HIS A 168 -0.62 -0.57 28.88
CA HIS A 168 -0.72 0.25 30.06
C HIS A 168 -0.42 -0.65 31.26
N THR A 169 0.79 -0.57 31.76
CA THR A 169 1.15 -1.18 33.03
C THR A 169 0.41 -0.41 34.14
N MET A 170 -0.59 -1.06 34.72
CA MET A 170 -1.12 -0.67 36.01
C MET A 170 -0.10 -1.07 37.09
N ASP A 171 0.72 -0.14 37.47
CA ASP A 171 1.47 -0.17 38.71
C ASP A 171 1.37 1.24 39.29
N ASP A 172 0.41 1.43 40.15
CA ASP A 172 0.56 2.16 41.43
C ASP A 172 -0.74 2.13 42.22
N MET A 173 -0.90 1.15 43.07
CA MET A 173 -1.70 1.27 44.27
C MET A 173 -0.81 0.90 45.44
N GLY A 174 0.01 1.86 45.86
CA GLY A 174 0.78 1.85 47.06
C GLY A 174 0.29 2.93 48.00
N ASN A 175 -0.39 2.51 49.03
CA ASN A 175 -0.27 2.92 50.43
C ASN A 175 -0.58 4.38 50.81
N ALA A 176 -1.71 4.59 51.48
CA ALA A 176 -1.77 5.21 52.80
C ALA A 176 -3.18 5.00 53.40
#